data_b1e85ef6593803bbefcd3f7eae3da13d
#
_entry.id   b1e85ef6593803bbefcd3f7eae3da13d
#
_cell.length_a   1.000
_cell.length_b   1.000
_cell.length_c   1.000
_cell.angle_alpha   90.00
_cell.angle_beta   90.00
_cell.angle_gamma   90.00
#
_symmetry.space_group_name_H-M   'P 1'
#
loop_
_entity.id
_entity.type
_entity.pdbx_description
1 polymer ?
#
loop_
_entity_poly.entity_id
_entity_poly.type
_entity_poly.pdbx_seq_one_letter_code
_entity_poly.pdbx_strand_id
1 'polypeptide(L)'
;ERYLAADSIDASLKLLIIPHHTGKVFYDQTSEGSVVNNFGGEYMNDKYKRLIELYSGHGSSEFYNPTGPLSYENTGDGGSPASSSRGPHYAQDAWALKEKLGVIASTDNHSSQPGLVALVAAITEDKSRNGIFDAIYNRKCYGTTGERIVLDFSIDSFTMGEILDDFEGIPTIKYSVLGTDTLDFV
;
A
#
# COMPACT_ATOMS: atom_id res chain seq x y z
N GLU A 1 9.01 1.31 -21.05
CA GLU A 1 8.61 0.80 -22.39
C GLU A 1 7.40 -0.16 -22.31
N ARG A 2 7.32 -1.07 -21.32
CA ARG A 2 6.20 -2.01 -21.22
C ARG A 2 4.86 -1.34 -20.88
N TYR A 3 4.87 -0.21 -20.18
CA TYR A 3 3.65 0.53 -19.84
C TYR A 3 3.08 1.29 -21.05
N LEU A 4 3.94 1.79 -21.92
CA LEU A 4 3.52 2.45 -23.14
C LEU A 4 2.81 1.51 -24.12
N ALA A 5 3.13 0.20 -24.06
CA ALA A 5 2.46 -0.80 -24.87
C ALA A 5 1.01 -1.07 -24.40
N ALA A 6 0.71 -0.96 -23.10
CA ALA A 6 -0.65 -1.12 -22.60
C ALA A 6 -1.56 0.05 -23.06
N ASP A 7 -1.04 1.28 -23.08
CA ASP A 7 -1.78 2.45 -23.57
C ASP A 7 -2.09 2.39 -25.07
N SER A 8 -1.28 1.68 -25.85
CA SER A 8 -1.48 1.50 -27.28
C SER A 8 -2.57 0.47 -27.63
N ILE A 9 -2.95 -0.38 -26.67
CA ILE A 9 -3.95 -1.43 -26.88
C ILE A 9 -5.36 -0.90 -26.64
N ASP A 10 -5.57 -0.17 -25.55
CA ASP A 10 -6.86 0.42 -25.19
C ASP A 10 -6.66 1.53 -24.14
N ALA A 11 -6.92 2.77 -24.52
CA ALA A 11 -6.80 3.93 -23.64
C ALA A 11 -7.80 3.89 -22.45
N SER A 12 -8.86 3.07 -22.53
CA SER A 12 -9.83 2.86 -21.47
C SER A 12 -9.41 1.79 -20.45
N LEU A 13 -8.34 1.04 -20.72
CA LEU A 13 -7.88 -0.03 -19.86
C LEU A 13 -7.35 0.54 -18.53
N LYS A 14 -8.01 0.18 -17.44
CA LYS A 14 -7.51 0.42 -16.09
C LYS A 14 -6.62 -0.75 -15.66
N LEU A 15 -5.39 -0.45 -15.32
CA LEU A 15 -4.40 -1.41 -14.84
C LEU A 15 -3.85 -0.92 -13.50
N LEU A 16 -3.68 -1.81 -12.54
CA LEU A 16 -2.97 -1.54 -11.30
C LEU A 16 -1.69 -2.37 -11.23
N ILE A 17 -0.61 -1.69 -10.89
CA ILE A 17 0.67 -2.31 -10.56
C ILE A 17 0.94 -1.94 -9.11
N ILE A 18 0.92 -2.94 -8.24
CA ILE A 18 1.05 -2.74 -6.81
C ILE A 18 2.42 -3.25 -6.40
N PRO A 19 3.34 -2.38 -5.93
CA PRO A 19 4.60 -2.80 -5.35
C PRO A 19 4.36 -3.76 -4.18
N HIS A 20 5.07 -4.87 -4.20
CA HIS A 20 4.95 -5.99 -3.27
C HIS A 20 6.26 -6.20 -2.54
N HIS A 21 6.22 -6.43 -1.22
CA HIS A 21 7.39 -6.65 -0.38
C HIS A 21 8.47 -5.58 -0.50
N THR A 22 8.11 -4.33 -0.56
CA THR A 22 9.07 -3.25 -0.84
C THR A 22 10.14 -3.13 0.24
N GLY A 23 9.79 -3.41 1.50
CA GLY A 23 10.71 -3.36 2.63
C GLY A 23 11.57 -4.61 2.83
N LYS A 24 11.32 -5.70 2.08
CA LYS A 24 12.03 -6.98 2.27
C LYS A 24 13.40 -7.00 1.62
N VAL A 25 14.37 -7.67 2.26
CA VAL A 25 15.65 -8.02 1.64
C VAL A 25 15.49 -9.27 0.80
N PHE A 26 15.81 -9.17 -0.48
CA PHE A 26 15.92 -10.34 -1.35
C PHE A 26 17.38 -10.75 -1.46
N TYR A 27 17.71 -11.96 -1.04
CA TYR A 27 19.10 -12.45 -0.95
C TYR A 27 19.74 -12.76 -2.30
N ASP A 28 18.96 -13.00 -3.34
CA ASP A 28 19.49 -13.29 -4.69
C ASP A 28 19.63 -11.99 -5.49
N GLN A 29 20.60 -11.18 -5.08
CA GLN A 29 20.75 -9.89 -5.71
C GLN A 29 22.12 -9.75 -6.34
N THR A 30 22.18 -10.15 -7.58
CA THR A 30 23.14 -9.55 -8.50
C THR A 30 22.97 -8.03 -8.41
N SER A 31 24.05 -7.29 -8.51
CA SER A 31 24.16 -5.85 -8.29
C SER A 31 23.12 -4.96 -9.03
N GLU A 32 22.30 -5.53 -9.86
CA GLU A 32 21.26 -4.87 -10.66
C GLU A 32 19.82 -5.21 -10.21
N GLY A 33 19.64 -6.14 -9.27
CA GLY A 33 18.33 -6.79 -9.04
C GLY A 33 17.32 -6.02 -8.21
N SER A 34 17.63 -4.86 -7.65
CA SER A 34 16.75 -4.24 -6.66
C SER A 34 16.05 -2.97 -7.09
N VAL A 35 16.09 -2.66 -8.35
CA VAL A 35 15.44 -1.47 -8.91
C VAL A 35 13.91 -1.56 -8.89
N VAL A 36 13.37 -2.75 -8.67
CA VAL A 36 11.94 -3.03 -8.81
C VAL A 36 11.06 -2.28 -7.80
N ASN A 37 11.60 -1.95 -6.64
CA ASN A 37 10.84 -1.36 -5.55
C ASN A 37 11.35 0.02 -5.11
N ASN A 38 12.12 0.69 -5.92
CA ASN A 38 12.53 2.05 -5.64
C ASN A 38 11.40 3.04 -5.96
N PHE A 39 11.17 4.00 -5.08
CA PHE A 39 10.22 5.07 -5.29
C PHE A 39 10.92 6.33 -5.77
N GLY A 40 10.34 6.97 -6.78
CA GLY A 40 10.79 8.24 -7.33
C GLY A 40 11.12 8.18 -8.82
N GLY A 41 11.10 9.36 -9.44
CA GLY A 41 11.45 9.55 -10.84
C GLY A 41 10.62 8.73 -11.83
N GLU A 42 11.29 8.14 -12.80
CA GLU A 42 10.64 7.37 -13.88
C GLU A 42 9.99 6.06 -13.45
N TYR A 43 10.30 5.58 -12.24
CA TYR A 43 9.70 4.36 -11.71
C TYR A 43 8.28 4.55 -11.18
N MET A 44 7.87 5.80 -10.96
CA MET A 44 6.52 6.14 -10.52
C MET A 44 5.67 6.61 -11.68
N ASN A 45 4.47 6.07 -11.75
CA ASN A 45 3.48 6.46 -12.73
C ASN A 45 2.09 6.38 -12.09
N ASP A 46 1.51 7.53 -11.78
CA ASP A 46 0.23 7.63 -11.07
C ASP A 46 -0.95 7.00 -11.82
N LYS A 47 -0.83 6.75 -13.10
CA LYS A 47 -1.85 6.00 -13.85
C LYS A 47 -1.90 4.53 -13.47
N TYR A 48 -0.77 3.92 -13.13
CA TYR A 48 -0.63 2.49 -12.90
C TYR A 48 -0.23 2.12 -11.48
N LYS A 49 0.70 2.87 -10.87
CA LYS A 49 1.19 2.68 -9.51
C LYS A 49 0.47 3.63 -8.57
N ARG A 50 -0.73 3.25 -8.19
CA ARG A 50 -1.62 4.06 -7.35
C ARG A 50 -1.66 3.61 -5.90
N LEU A 51 -1.14 2.42 -5.64
CA LEU A 51 -1.19 1.74 -4.36
C LEU A 51 0.16 1.10 -4.04
N ILE A 52 0.37 0.83 -2.76
CA ILE A 52 1.45 0.00 -2.24
C ILE A 52 0.86 -1.06 -1.32
N GLU A 53 1.42 -2.26 -1.34
CA GLU A 53 1.15 -3.24 -0.29
C GLU A 53 1.93 -2.86 0.97
N LEU A 54 1.18 -2.46 2.00
CA LEU A 54 1.75 -2.03 3.26
C LEU A 54 2.12 -3.20 4.16
N TYR A 55 1.30 -4.27 4.13
CA TYR A 55 1.45 -5.43 4.98
C TYR A 55 0.99 -6.72 4.27
N SER A 56 1.73 -7.79 4.52
CA SER A 56 1.34 -9.15 4.18
C SER A 56 1.74 -10.12 5.30
N GLY A 57 1.47 -11.41 5.12
CA GLY A 57 1.95 -12.45 6.04
C GLY A 57 3.47 -12.51 6.19
N HIS A 58 4.21 -11.87 5.32
CA HIS A 58 5.68 -11.80 5.33
C HIS A 58 6.23 -10.58 6.07
N GLY A 59 5.41 -9.57 6.36
CA GLY A 59 5.85 -8.40 7.13
C GLY A 59 5.32 -7.08 6.59
N SER A 60 5.75 -5.99 7.25
CA SER A 60 5.32 -4.62 6.96
C SER A 60 6.32 -3.87 6.12
N SER A 61 5.83 -3.22 5.07
CA SER A 61 6.55 -2.27 4.23
C SER A 61 6.25 -0.81 4.59
N GLU A 62 5.70 -0.53 5.78
CA GLU A 62 5.38 0.83 6.19
C GLU A 62 6.64 1.67 6.40
N PHE A 63 7.52 1.21 7.27
CA PHE A 63 8.83 1.79 7.56
C PHE A 63 9.76 0.73 8.14
N TYR A 64 11.07 1.00 8.10
CA TYR A 64 12.04 0.08 8.69
C TYR A 64 11.92 0.06 10.22
N ASN A 65 11.50 -1.06 10.76
CA ASN A 65 11.40 -1.29 12.20
C ASN A 65 11.71 -2.76 12.53
N PRO A 66 12.99 -3.14 12.62
CA PRO A 66 13.40 -4.54 12.77
C PRO A 66 12.95 -5.20 14.07
N THR A 67 12.52 -4.43 15.07
CA THR A 67 12.02 -4.92 16.36
C THR A 67 10.50 -4.86 16.47
N GLY A 68 9.83 -4.35 15.45
CA GLY A 68 8.36 -4.25 15.43
C GLY A 68 7.69 -5.62 15.30
N PRO A 69 6.51 -5.81 15.88
CA PRO A 69 5.80 -7.08 15.83
C PRO A 69 5.40 -7.49 14.40
N LEU A 70 5.28 -6.54 13.50
CA LEU A 70 4.91 -6.77 12.09
C LEU A 70 6.12 -6.68 11.15
N SER A 71 7.35 -6.63 11.67
CA SER A 71 8.55 -6.53 10.83
C SER A 71 8.82 -7.82 10.06
N TYR A 72 9.53 -7.69 8.95
CA TYR A 72 10.02 -8.85 8.20
C TYR A 72 10.97 -9.72 9.04
N GLU A 73 11.75 -9.13 9.94
CA GLU A 73 12.63 -9.85 10.86
C GLU A 73 11.82 -10.73 11.82
N ASN A 74 10.70 -10.23 12.32
CA ASN A 74 9.85 -10.97 13.25
C ASN A 74 9.11 -12.14 12.57
N THR A 75 8.85 -12.03 11.28
CA THR A 75 8.28 -13.12 10.48
C THR A 75 9.35 -14.09 9.94
N GLY A 76 10.62 -13.78 10.13
CA GLY A 76 11.76 -14.58 9.67
C GLY A 76 12.25 -14.24 8.26
N ASP A 77 11.72 -13.20 7.66
CA ASP A 77 12.02 -12.82 6.26
C ASP A 77 13.11 -11.76 6.13
N GLY A 78 13.41 -11.00 7.14
CA GLY A 78 14.40 -9.93 7.14
C GLY A 78 14.00 -8.69 6.32
N GLY A 79 14.06 -7.53 6.94
CA GLY A 79 13.84 -6.24 6.31
C GLY A 79 15.12 -5.58 5.81
N SER A 80 14.99 -4.58 4.98
CA SER A 80 16.10 -3.80 4.46
C SER A 80 16.05 -2.38 5.03
N PRO A 81 17.12 -1.88 5.67
CA PRO A 81 17.16 -0.50 6.12
C PRO A 81 16.91 0.49 4.99
N ALA A 82 16.12 1.54 5.27
CA ALA A 82 15.80 2.58 4.30
C ALA A 82 17.04 3.30 3.76
N SER A 83 18.11 3.36 4.56
CA SER A 83 19.41 3.91 4.17
C SER A 83 20.27 2.97 3.32
N SER A 84 19.74 1.84 2.90
CA SER A 84 20.47 0.91 2.04
C SER A 84 20.80 1.55 0.69
N SER A 85 21.80 1.00 0.00
CA SER A 85 22.21 1.45 -1.36
C SER A 85 21.10 1.38 -2.42
N ARG A 86 19.95 0.86 -2.06
CA ARG A 86 18.78 0.68 -2.96
C ARG A 86 17.90 1.90 -3.09
N GLY A 87 18.11 2.92 -2.26
CA GLY A 87 17.28 4.11 -2.21
C GLY A 87 15.97 3.90 -1.43
N PRO A 88 15.05 4.86 -1.49
CA PRO A 88 13.78 4.83 -0.77
C PRO A 88 12.89 3.70 -1.27
N HIS A 89 12.35 2.87 -0.35
CA HIS A 89 11.57 1.69 -0.71
C HIS A 89 10.45 1.32 0.27
N TYR A 90 10.34 1.99 1.40
CA TYR A 90 9.19 1.88 2.30
C TYR A 90 8.08 2.87 1.91
N ALA A 91 6.86 2.61 2.38
CA ALA A 91 5.72 3.49 2.12
C ALA A 91 5.98 4.92 2.61
N GLN A 92 6.55 5.08 3.81
CA GLN A 92 6.90 6.41 4.35
C GLN A 92 7.94 7.13 3.49
N ASP A 93 8.88 6.41 2.88
CA ASP A 93 9.83 7.00 1.93
C ASP A 93 9.10 7.51 0.68
N ALA A 94 8.15 6.73 0.15
CA ALA A 94 7.36 7.14 -1.01
C ALA A 94 6.55 8.41 -0.72
N TRP A 95 5.89 8.47 0.43
CA TRP A 95 5.12 9.66 0.83
C TRP A 95 6.03 10.88 1.09
N ALA A 96 7.24 10.67 1.63
CA ALA A 96 8.22 11.74 1.77
C ALA A 96 8.66 12.32 0.41
N LEU A 97 8.65 11.50 -0.64
CA LEU A 97 8.85 11.90 -2.04
C LEU A 97 7.60 12.49 -2.69
N LYS A 98 6.51 12.66 -1.92
CA LYS A 98 5.19 13.17 -2.38
C LYS A 98 4.48 12.23 -3.36
N GLU A 99 4.82 10.96 -3.37
CA GLU A 99 4.08 9.97 -4.16
C GLU A 99 2.69 9.74 -3.55
N LYS A 100 1.68 9.85 -4.39
CA LYS A 100 0.26 9.75 -3.97
C LYS A 100 -0.19 8.28 -3.96
N LEU A 101 0.32 7.50 -3.03
CA LEU A 101 -0.01 6.08 -2.90
C LEU A 101 -1.05 5.84 -1.80
N GLY A 102 -2.13 5.18 -2.17
CA GLY A 102 -3.01 4.50 -1.22
C GLY A 102 -2.40 3.17 -0.77
N VAL A 103 -3.04 2.51 0.19
CA VAL A 103 -2.50 1.28 0.78
C VAL A 103 -3.45 0.11 0.64
N ILE A 104 -2.86 -1.07 0.49
CA ILE A 104 -3.54 -2.36 0.65
C ILE A 104 -2.78 -3.23 1.64
N ALA A 105 -3.43 -4.27 2.10
CA ALA A 105 -2.79 -5.42 2.73
C ALA A 105 -3.30 -6.70 2.07
N SER A 106 -2.49 -7.73 2.02
CA SER A 106 -2.85 -9.01 1.40
C SER A 106 -2.30 -10.18 2.20
N THR A 107 -2.93 -11.33 2.08
CA THR A 107 -2.52 -12.51 2.83
C THR A 107 -1.15 -13.02 2.38
N ASP A 108 -0.90 -13.04 1.08
CA ASP A 108 0.31 -13.57 0.45
C ASP A 108 0.74 -14.94 1.03
N ASN A 109 -0.21 -15.78 1.36
CA ASN A 109 0.13 -17.14 1.74
C ASN A 109 0.16 -18.06 0.50
N HIS A 110 1.07 -18.98 0.53
CA HIS A 110 1.24 -19.96 -0.54
C HIS A 110 0.41 -21.23 -0.33
N SER A 111 -0.58 -21.17 0.57
CA SER A 111 -1.45 -22.28 0.97
C SER A 111 -2.89 -22.15 0.50
N SER A 112 -3.18 -21.20 -0.40
CA SER A 112 -4.53 -20.95 -0.96
C SER A 112 -5.59 -20.58 0.11
N GLN A 113 -5.19 -19.85 1.14
CA GLN A 113 -6.07 -19.39 2.22
C GLN A 113 -6.18 -17.84 2.20
N PRO A 114 -6.92 -17.25 1.24
CA PRO A 114 -7.04 -15.81 1.14
C PRO A 114 -7.74 -15.24 2.37
N GLY A 115 -7.26 -14.08 2.84
CA GLY A 115 -7.84 -13.36 3.98
C GLY A 115 -7.47 -13.91 5.35
N LEU A 116 -6.50 -14.83 5.46
CA LEU A 116 -6.12 -15.42 6.75
C LEU A 116 -5.38 -14.45 7.66
N VAL A 117 -4.45 -13.65 7.13
CA VAL A 117 -3.54 -12.82 7.92
C VAL A 117 -3.57 -11.35 7.54
N ALA A 118 -4.17 -11.01 6.42
CA ALA A 118 -4.31 -9.62 5.99
C ALA A 118 -5.49 -9.45 5.03
N LEU A 119 -6.10 -8.28 5.07
CA LEU A 119 -7.27 -7.94 4.25
C LEU A 119 -7.12 -6.54 3.67
N VAL A 120 -7.70 -6.33 2.50
CA VAL A 120 -8.00 -5.00 1.98
C VAL A 120 -9.49 -4.71 2.15
N ALA A 121 -9.83 -3.55 2.69
CA ALA A 121 -11.18 -3.02 2.72
C ALA A 121 -11.34 -2.01 1.58
N ALA A 122 -12.29 -2.24 0.68
CA ALA A 122 -12.65 -1.33 -0.40
C ALA A 122 -13.89 -0.53 0.00
N ILE A 123 -13.82 0.80 -0.07
CA ILE A 123 -14.92 1.70 0.29
C ILE A 123 -15.76 1.94 -0.96
N THR A 124 -16.88 1.25 -1.09
CA THR A 124 -17.77 1.34 -2.23
C THR A 124 -19.19 0.88 -1.89
N GLU A 125 -20.18 1.48 -2.52
CA GLU A 125 -21.57 1.01 -2.52
C GLU A 125 -21.79 -0.08 -3.58
N ASP A 126 -21.05 -0.02 -4.70
CA ASP A 126 -21.11 -1.02 -5.77
C ASP A 126 -20.22 -2.21 -5.45
N LYS A 127 -20.84 -3.33 -5.07
CA LYS A 127 -20.17 -4.59 -4.73
C LYS A 127 -19.84 -5.46 -5.96
N SER A 128 -20.05 -4.95 -7.16
CA SER A 128 -19.61 -5.61 -8.38
C SER A 128 -18.07 -5.65 -8.49
N ARG A 129 -17.55 -6.50 -9.38
CA ARG A 129 -16.11 -6.51 -9.70
C ARG A 129 -15.61 -5.13 -10.09
N ASN A 130 -16.38 -4.40 -10.90
CA ASN A 130 -16.01 -3.08 -11.38
C ASN A 130 -16.01 -2.05 -10.26
N GLY A 131 -17.05 -2.04 -9.41
CA GLY A 131 -17.13 -1.13 -8.27
C GLY A 131 -16.01 -1.34 -7.26
N ILE A 132 -15.67 -2.60 -6.96
CA ILE A 132 -14.53 -2.94 -6.09
C ILE A 132 -13.21 -2.51 -6.74
N PHE A 133 -13.01 -2.82 -8.02
CA PHE A 133 -11.80 -2.42 -8.74
C PHE A 133 -11.67 -0.89 -8.79
N ASP A 134 -12.74 -0.18 -9.07
CA ASP A 134 -12.76 1.29 -9.13
C ASP A 134 -12.45 1.92 -7.76
N ALA A 135 -12.98 1.36 -6.67
CA ALA A 135 -12.64 1.83 -5.32
C ALA A 135 -11.15 1.69 -5.05
N ILE A 136 -10.58 0.52 -5.29
CA ILE A 136 -9.16 0.25 -5.11
C ILE A 136 -8.31 1.13 -6.04
N TYR A 137 -8.68 1.23 -7.32
CA TYR A 137 -8.00 2.08 -8.30
C TYR A 137 -7.97 3.56 -7.86
N ASN A 138 -9.04 4.04 -7.24
CA ASN A 138 -9.15 5.40 -6.74
C ASN A 138 -8.64 5.57 -5.30
N ARG A 139 -7.87 4.61 -4.75
CA ARG A 139 -7.31 4.66 -3.39
C ARG A 139 -8.37 4.68 -2.28
N LYS A 140 -9.63 4.41 -2.58
CA LYS A 140 -10.73 4.29 -1.61
C LYS A 140 -10.67 2.94 -0.93
N CYS A 141 -9.57 2.70 -0.24
CA CYS A 141 -9.29 1.44 0.45
C CYS A 141 -8.28 1.62 1.57
N TYR A 142 -8.23 0.65 2.47
CA TYR A 142 -7.22 0.52 3.51
C TYR A 142 -6.90 -0.96 3.75
N GLY A 143 -5.79 -1.22 4.43
CA GLY A 143 -5.36 -2.56 4.80
C GLY A 143 -5.58 -2.84 6.29
N THR A 144 -5.80 -4.10 6.63
CA THR A 144 -5.79 -4.59 8.01
C THR A 144 -4.89 -5.83 8.14
N THR A 145 -4.50 -6.14 9.35
CA THR A 145 -3.69 -7.32 9.69
C THR A 145 -4.53 -8.58 9.90
N GLY A 146 -5.65 -8.71 9.18
CA GLY A 146 -6.53 -9.87 9.18
C GLY A 146 -7.86 -9.65 9.90
N GLU A 147 -7.92 -8.73 10.84
CA GLU A 147 -9.16 -8.37 11.51
C GLU A 147 -10.04 -7.50 10.61
N ARG A 148 -11.37 -7.72 10.69
CA ARG A 148 -12.35 -6.95 9.91
C ARG A 148 -12.69 -5.62 10.59
N ILE A 149 -11.67 -4.80 10.78
CA ILE A 149 -11.82 -3.45 11.33
C ILE A 149 -12.50 -2.57 10.29
N VAL A 150 -13.54 -1.85 10.72
CA VAL A 150 -14.17 -0.80 9.91
C VAL A 150 -13.57 0.53 10.33
N LEU A 151 -12.95 1.20 9.38
CA LEU A 151 -12.32 2.50 9.56
C LEU A 151 -13.02 3.54 8.67
N ASP A 152 -13.53 4.60 9.27
CA ASP A 152 -13.93 5.82 8.60
C ASP A 152 -12.90 6.90 8.95
N PHE A 153 -12.36 7.56 7.94
CA PHE A 153 -11.31 8.57 8.09
C PHE A 153 -11.53 9.71 7.12
N SER A 154 -11.41 10.93 7.60
CA SER A 154 -11.47 12.13 6.79
C SER A 154 -10.55 13.23 7.30
N ILE A 155 -10.13 14.09 6.38
CA ILE A 155 -9.43 15.36 6.68
C ILE A 155 -10.32 16.47 6.15
N ASP A 156 -10.86 17.30 7.05
CA ASP A 156 -11.93 18.26 6.76
C ASP A 156 -13.13 17.59 6.05
N SER A 157 -13.35 17.91 4.78
CA SER A 157 -14.40 17.29 3.94
C SER A 157 -13.87 16.17 3.01
N PHE A 158 -12.56 15.92 3.01
CA PHE A 158 -11.92 14.94 2.13
C PHE A 158 -11.91 13.57 2.79
N THR A 159 -12.29 12.54 2.04
CA THR A 159 -12.33 11.15 2.47
C THR A 159 -11.17 10.35 1.88
N MET A 160 -11.00 9.08 2.30
CA MET A 160 -9.95 8.21 1.76
C MET A 160 -10.01 8.15 0.23
N GLY A 161 -8.84 8.30 -0.39
CA GLY A 161 -8.64 8.26 -1.84
C GLY A 161 -8.72 9.63 -2.52
N GLU A 162 -9.27 10.62 -1.85
CA GLU A 162 -9.27 11.99 -2.36
C GLU A 162 -7.92 12.66 -2.19
N ILE A 163 -7.64 13.63 -3.04
CA ILE A 163 -6.38 14.37 -3.03
C ILE A 163 -6.66 15.77 -2.50
N LEU A 164 -5.95 16.15 -1.46
CA LEU A 164 -5.96 17.49 -0.89
C LEU A 164 -4.68 18.20 -1.35
N ASP A 165 -4.80 18.99 -2.39
CA ASP A 165 -3.72 19.84 -2.89
C ASP A 165 -3.87 21.25 -2.30
N ASP A 166 -2.73 21.93 -2.09
CA ASP A 166 -2.65 23.37 -1.70
C ASP A 166 -3.44 23.73 -0.45
N PHE A 167 -3.38 22.89 0.57
CA PHE A 167 -4.06 23.14 1.83
C PHE A 167 -3.36 24.25 2.63
N GLU A 168 -4.14 25.25 3.05
CA GLU A 168 -3.67 26.30 3.95
C GLU A 168 -4.37 26.16 5.32
N GLY A 169 -3.58 26.16 6.39
CA GLY A 169 -4.09 26.13 7.76
C GLY A 169 -3.83 24.80 8.49
N ILE A 170 -4.61 24.56 9.54
CA ILE A 170 -4.53 23.35 10.36
C ILE A 170 -5.74 22.48 10.01
N PRO A 171 -5.54 21.29 9.40
CA PRO A 171 -6.65 20.43 9.03
C PRO A 171 -7.34 19.81 10.26
N THR A 172 -8.63 19.58 10.14
CA THR A 172 -9.40 18.80 11.11
C THR A 172 -9.41 17.35 10.68
N ILE A 173 -8.76 16.49 11.46
CA ILE A 173 -8.78 15.04 11.25
C ILE A 173 -9.96 14.46 12.02
N LYS A 174 -10.78 13.65 11.35
CA LYS A 174 -11.87 12.88 11.96
C LYS A 174 -11.68 11.40 11.62
N TYR A 175 -11.88 10.55 12.60
CA TYR A 175 -11.86 9.11 12.38
C TYR A 175 -12.88 8.42 13.29
N SER A 176 -13.36 7.27 12.83
CA SER A 176 -14.18 6.34 13.60
C SER A 176 -13.69 4.92 13.32
N VAL A 177 -13.52 4.14 14.36
CA VAL A 177 -13.00 2.77 14.25
C VAL A 177 -13.96 1.83 14.96
N LEU A 178 -14.36 0.78 14.27
CA LEU A 178 -15.10 -0.35 14.83
C LEU A 178 -14.26 -1.62 14.70
N GLY A 179 -13.75 -2.11 15.80
CA GLY A 179 -13.01 -3.36 15.88
C GLY A 179 -13.92 -4.59 16.00
N THR A 180 -13.33 -5.76 15.85
CA THR A 180 -13.99 -7.05 16.07
C THR A 180 -13.98 -7.45 17.55
N ASP A 181 -13.14 -6.79 18.35
CA ASP A 181 -13.02 -6.94 19.80
C ASP A 181 -12.61 -5.59 20.41
N THR A 182 -12.30 -5.58 21.71
CA THR A 182 -11.82 -4.40 22.42
C THR A 182 -10.56 -3.83 21.74
N LEU A 183 -10.56 -2.52 21.51
CA LEU A 183 -9.39 -1.83 21.01
C LEU A 183 -8.51 -1.38 22.17
N ASP A 184 -7.21 -1.67 22.10
CA ASP A 184 -6.25 -1.23 23.12
C ASP A 184 -6.01 0.28 23.04
N PHE A 185 -5.94 0.79 21.81
CA PHE A 185 -5.80 2.24 21.52
C PHE A 185 -6.26 2.56 20.09
N VAL A 186 -6.51 3.81 19.83
CA VAL A 186 -6.84 4.37 18.50
C VAL A 186 -6.01 5.63 18.27
#